data_92053acd40b1ae1e00ee23f194ab5d1f
#
_entry.id   92053acd40b1ae1e00ee23f194ab5d1f
#
_cell.length_a   1.000
_cell.length_b   1.000
_cell.length_c   1.000
_cell.angle_alpha   90.00
_cell.angle_beta   90.00
_cell.angle_gamma   90.00
#
_symmetry.space_group_name_H-M   'P 1'
#
loop_
_entity.id
_entity.type
_entity.pdbx_description
1 polymer ?
#
loop_
_entity_poly.entity_id
_entity_poly.type
_entity_poly.pdbx_seq_one_letter_code
_entity_poly.pdbx_strand_id
1 'polypeptide(L)'
;MKKLTIALAAAFCCTMTTAVFNACNKKTDKPAVAQKETTPDVAQKDTTPAFVQMDFTFDATQDMLDYCDIVVKYDDGAGEKSDTVSATKWSKSVKVALPATVTFSREVTLKAGKDASTTEKIAYSNGYNLNYSILNANGEDLGKSGNTFSTSTASLKGSKLAEAVGKSLFNKNYTFTFDESGKIQ
;
A
#
# COMPACT_ATOMS: atom_id res chain seq x y z
N MET A 1 30.90 -27.36 10.82
CA MET A 1 31.40 -27.48 9.44
C MET A 1 30.37 -28.24 8.62
N LYS A 2 29.66 -27.57 7.71
CA LYS A 2 29.10 -28.12 6.45
C LYS A 2 28.43 -26.94 5.73
N LYS A 3 29.14 -26.45 4.72
CA LYS A 3 28.66 -25.43 3.78
C LYS A 3 27.73 -26.12 2.79
N LEU A 4 26.51 -25.60 2.58
CA LEU A 4 25.65 -26.03 1.50
C LEU A 4 25.50 -24.85 0.53
N THR A 5 26.21 -24.96 -0.59
CA THR A 5 26.11 -24.03 -1.72
C THR A 5 25.08 -24.58 -2.67
N ILE A 6 24.00 -23.86 -2.92
CA ILE A 6 23.05 -24.18 -4.00
C ILE A 6 23.18 -23.06 -5.03
N ALA A 7 23.79 -23.42 -6.17
CA ALA A 7 23.79 -22.62 -7.38
C ALA A 7 22.54 -23.00 -8.20
N LEU A 8 21.70 -22.03 -8.52
CA LEU A 8 20.59 -22.21 -9.48
C LEU A 8 20.85 -21.32 -10.69
N ALA A 9 21.34 -21.91 -11.76
CA ALA A 9 21.46 -21.28 -13.07
C ALA A 9 20.16 -21.52 -13.85
N ALA A 10 19.44 -20.47 -14.19
CA ALA A 10 18.35 -20.53 -15.15
C ALA A 10 18.77 -19.75 -16.40
N ALA A 11 19.14 -20.51 -17.45
CA ALA A 11 19.37 -19.99 -18.79
C ALA A 11 18.02 -19.82 -19.49
N PHE A 12 17.67 -18.59 -19.85
CA PHE A 12 16.53 -18.29 -20.72
C PHE A 12 17.07 -18.09 -22.13
N CYS A 13 16.81 -19.08 -23.00
CA CYS A 13 17.17 -19.06 -24.41
C CYS A 13 16.03 -18.39 -25.18
N CYS A 14 16.26 -17.18 -25.68
CA CYS A 14 15.31 -16.45 -26.52
C CYS A 14 15.69 -16.73 -27.99
N THR A 15 14.96 -17.62 -28.65
CA THR A 15 15.10 -17.87 -30.09
C THR A 15 14.26 -16.88 -30.90
N MET A 16 14.93 -15.92 -31.53
CA MET A 16 14.32 -15.09 -32.58
C MET A 16 14.34 -15.85 -33.89
N THR A 17 13.19 -16.24 -34.42
CA THR A 17 13.01 -16.72 -35.80
C THR A 17 12.64 -15.56 -36.69
N THR A 18 13.61 -15.11 -37.48
CA THR A 18 13.38 -14.20 -38.61
C THR A 18 12.99 -15.03 -39.85
N ALA A 19 11.74 -14.94 -40.26
CA ALA A 19 11.28 -15.47 -41.55
C ALA A 19 11.48 -14.42 -42.64
N VAL A 20 12.42 -14.68 -43.52
CA VAL A 20 12.62 -13.90 -44.77
C VAL A 20 11.78 -14.56 -45.85
N PHE A 21 10.73 -13.90 -46.33
CA PHE A 21 10.02 -14.33 -47.54
C PHE A 21 10.52 -13.53 -48.75
N ASN A 22 11.21 -14.23 -49.66
CA ASN A 22 11.50 -13.74 -51.00
C ASN A 22 10.25 -13.89 -51.87
N ALA A 23 9.71 -12.78 -52.35
CA ALA A 23 8.62 -12.77 -53.30
C ALA A 23 9.13 -12.79 -54.73
N CYS A 24 8.81 -13.84 -55.46
CA CYS A 24 8.95 -13.89 -56.93
C CYS A 24 7.83 -13.10 -57.60
N ASN A 25 8.24 -12.25 -58.50
CA ASN A 25 7.50 -11.36 -59.38
C ASN A 25 6.66 -12.14 -60.40
N LYS A 26 5.34 -11.92 -60.44
CA LYS A 26 4.51 -12.15 -61.67
C LYS A 26 3.48 -11.03 -61.77
N LYS A 27 3.65 -10.21 -62.84
CA LYS A 27 2.67 -9.23 -63.31
C LYS A 27 1.36 -9.92 -63.66
N THR A 28 0.26 -9.45 -63.08
CA THR A 28 -1.09 -9.55 -63.66
C THR A 28 -1.88 -8.32 -63.19
N ASP A 29 -2.25 -7.51 -64.15
CA ASP A 29 -3.10 -6.33 -63.97
C ASP A 29 -4.48 -6.74 -63.49
N LYS A 30 -4.88 -6.23 -62.31
CA LYS A 30 -6.27 -6.14 -61.85
C LYS A 30 -6.44 -4.88 -61.02
N PRO A 31 -7.60 -4.20 -61.12
CA PRO A 31 -7.78 -2.87 -60.52
C PRO A 31 -7.70 -2.92 -58.98
N ALA A 32 -6.97 -1.95 -58.44
CA ALA A 32 -6.76 -1.78 -57.03
C ALA A 32 -8.11 -1.47 -56.31
N VAL A 33 -8.60 -2.45 -55.57
CA VAL A 33 -9.54 -2.19 -54.47
C VAL A 33 -8.71 -1.59 -53.34
N ALA A 34 -8.94 -0.32 -53.05
CA ALA A 34 -8.34 0.35 -51.89
C ALA A 34 -8.77 -0.41 -50.63
N GLN A 35 -7.93 -1.28 -50.11
CA GLN A 35 -8.04 -1.77 -48.75
C GLN A 35 -7.78 -0.57 -47.83
N LYS A 36 -8.85 -0.08 -47.21
CA LYS A 36 -8.79 0.83 -46.11
C LYS A 36 -8.07 0.07 -44.97
N GLU A 37 -6.78 0.35 -44.79
CA GLU A 37 -6.04 -0.07 -43.60
C GLU A 37 -6.79 0.47 -42.39
N THR A 38 -7.54 -0.38 -41.75
CA THR A 38 -8.04 -0.11 -40.38
C THR A 38 -6.82 -0.28 -39.48
N THR A 39 -6.10 0.82 -39.23
CA THR A 39 -5.23 0.94 -38.07
C THR A 39 -6.03 0.51 -36.87
N PRO A 40 -5.57 -0.48 -36.07
CA PRO A 40 -6.25 -0.81 -34.83
C PRO A 40 -6.29 0.46 -33.97
N ASP A 41 -7.50 0.87 -33.60
CA ASP A 41 -7.72 1.96 -32.67
C ASP A 41 -7.05 1.54 -31.34
N VAL A 42 -5.85 2.03 -31.13
CA VAL A 42 -5.15 1.85 -29.85
C VAL A 42 -5.96 2.71 -28.87
N ALA A 43 -6.85 2.07 -28.12
CA ALA A 43 -7.65 2.73 -27.12
C ALA A 43 -6.70 3.57 -26.24
N GLN A 44 -6.84 4.88 -26.33
CA GLN A 44 -6.01 5.81 -25.59
C GLN A 44 -6.22 5.54 -24.10
N LYS A 45 -5.14 5.15 -23.41
CA LYS A 45 -5.20 4.87 -21.97
C LYS A 45 -5.64 6.13 -21.23
N ASP A 46 -6.69 6.02 -20.43
CA ASP A 46 -7.13 7.13 -19.58
C ASP A 46 -6.08 7.39 -18.49
N THR A 47 -5.49 8.56 -18.51
CA THR A 47 -4.47 9.02 -17.56
C THR A 47 -4.99 10.08 -16.58
N THR A 48 -6.32 10.31 -16.58
CA THR A 48 -6.95 11.29 -15.71
C THR A 48 -7.07 10.76 -14.28
N PRO A 49 -6.49 11.42 -13.27
CA PRO A 49 -6.67 11.04 -11.87
C PRO A 49 -8.14 11.14 -11.47
N ALA A 50 -8.65 10.13 -10.78
CA ALA A 50 -10.02 10.08 -10.30
C ALA A 50 -10.14 9.69 -8.83
N PHE A 51 -9.20 8.86 -8.35
CA PHE A 51 -9.22 8.36 -6.98
C PHE A 51 -7.83 8.36 -6.39
N VAL A 52 -7.75 8.48 -5.07
CA VAL A 52 -6.62 8.03 -4.26
C VAL A 52 -6.99 6.73 -3.57
N GLN A 53 -6.13 5.74 -3.66
CA GLN A 53 -6.17 4.55 -2.81
C GLN A 53 -5.10 4.70 -1.74
N MET A 54 -5.51 4.55 -0.46
CA MET A 54 -4.61 4.57 0.70
C MET A 54 -4.58 3.17 1.30
N ASP A 55 -3.37 2.63 1.50
CA ASP A 55 -3.13 1.37 2.17
C ASP A 55 -2.45 1.62 3.51
N PHE A 56 -3.17 1.33 4.58
CA PHE A 56 -2.70 1.50 5.96
C PHE A 56 -2.29 0.15 6.53
N THR A 57 -1.13 0.09 7.16
CA THR A 57 -0.75 -1.03 8.01
C THR A 57 -0.22 -0.53 9.35
N PHE A 58 -0.43 -1.32 10.37
CA PHE A 58 0.05 -1.06 11.71
C PHE A 58 0.49 -2.36 12.37
N ASP A 59 1.66 -2.32 13.02
CA ASP A 59 2.19 -3.44 13.79
C ASP A 59 2.00 -3.19 15.29
N ALA A 60 1.48 -4.18 15.99
CA ALA A 60 1.46 -4.25 17.44
C ALA A 60 2.34 -5.41 17.92
N THR A 61 2.70 -5.41 19.19
CA THR A 61 3.25 -6.61 19.84
C THR A 61 2.17 -7.31 20.64
N GLN A 62 2.39 -8.57 20.98
CA GLN A 62 1.47 -9.30 21.87
C GLN A 62 1.37 -8.62 23.23
N ASP A 63 2.49 -8.15 23.79
CA ASP A 63 2.49 -7.42 25.06
C ASP A 63 1.58 -6.18 25.01
N MET A 64 1.62 -5.41 23.92
CA MET A 64 0.70 -4.28 23.75
C MET A 64 -0.75 -4.74 23.74
N LEU A 65 -1.06 -5.84 23.03
CA LEU A 65 -2.42 -6.37 22.94
C LEU A 65 -2.91 -6.93 24.29
N ASP A 66 -2.01 -7.40 25.15
CA ASP A 66 -2.36 -7.94 26.45
C ASP A 66 -2.70 -6.84 27.47
N TYR A 67 -2.03 -5.70 27.39
CA TYR A 67 -2.16 -4.61 28.36
C TYR A 67 -2.90 -3.37 27.85
N CYS A 68 -3.08 -3.23 26.53
CA CYS A 68 -3.65 -2.03 25.92
C CYS A 68 -4.82 -2.34 25.00
N ASP A 69 -5.78 -1.44 24.96
CA ASP A 69 -6.74 -1.33 23.88
C ASP A 69 -6.17 -0.40 22.82
N ILE A 70 -6.20 -0.84 21.57
CA ILE A 70 -5.67 -0.11 20.43
C ILE A 70 -6.82 0.10 19.44
N VAL A 71 -7.13 1.35 19.14
CA VAL A 71 -8.16 1.74 18.20
C VAL A 71 -7.50 2.50 17.06
N VAL A 72 -7.79 2.09 15.84
CA VAL A 72 -7.41 2.79 14.62
C VAL A 72 -8.64 3.44 14.03
N LYS A 73 -8.54 4.74 13.70
CA LYS A 73 -9.58 5.48 13.00
C LYS A 73 -9.06 5.90 11.63
N TYR A 74 -9.92 5.87 10.64
CA TYR A 74 -9.61 6.22 9.26
C TYR A 74 -10.86 6.74 8.55
N ASP A 75 -10.68 7.57 7.52
CA ASP A 75 -11.76 7.98 6.65
C ASP A 75 -11.76 7.11 5.38
N ASP A 76 -12.92 6.56 5.02
CA ASP A 76 -13.11 5.72 3.82
C ASP A 76 -13.81 6.48 2.67
N GLY A 77 -13.93 7.80 2.78
CA GLY A 77 -14.66 8.66 1.85
C GLY A 77 -16.17 8.78 2.14
N ALA A 78 -16.68 7.97 3.05
CA ALA A 78 -18.06 8.05 3.56
C ALA A 78 -18.10 8.50 5.03
N GLY A 79 -16.97 8.93 5.57
CA GLY A 79 -16.78 9.42 6.93
C GLY A 79 -15.87 8.55 7.78
N GLU A 80 -15.63 9.02 9.01
CA GLU A 80 -14.74 8.33 9.95
C GLU A 80 -15.26 6.94 10.32
N LYS A 81 -14.38 5.96 10.25
CA LYS A 81 -14.55 4.57 10.72
C LYS A 81 -13.54 4.27 11.80
N SER A 82 -13.83 3.26 12.60
CA SER A 82 -12.89 2.80 13.63
C SER A 82 -12.86 1.29 13.70
N ASP A 83 -11.66 0.74 13.85
CA ASP A 83 -11.41 -0.67 14.06
C ASP A 83 -10.64 -0.87 15.37
N THR A 84 -11.00 -1.88 16.15
CA THR A 84 -10.18 -2.33 17.28
C THR A 84 -9.13 -3.31 16.80
N VAL A 85 -7.87 -3.05 17.14
CA VAL A 85 -6.75 -3.91 16.77
C VAL A 85 -6.69 -5.09 17.76
N SER A 86 -6.93 -6.30 17.25
CA SER A 86 -6.93 -7.54 18.04
C SER A 86 -5.82 -8.52 17.62
N ALA A 87 -5.01 -8.16 16.63
CA ALA A 87 -3.90 -8.95 16.13
C ALA A 87 -2.62 -8.12 16.02
N THR A 88 -1.48 -8.79 16.00
CA THR A 88 -0.15 -8.12 15.90
C THR A 88 0.07 -7.38 14.58
N LYS A 89 -0.78 -7.60 13.60
CA LYS A 89 -0.85 -6.82 12.35
C LYS A 89 -2.29 -6.41 12.07
N TRP A 90 -2.47 -5.16 11.78
CA TRP A 90 -3.71 -4.61 11.26
C TRP A 90 -3.44 -3.94 9.91
N SER A 91 -4.36 -4.09 8.97
CA SER A 91 -4.26 -3.45 7.66
C SER A 91 -5.64 -3.03 7.15
N LYS A 92 -5.67 -1.94 6.39
CA LYS A 92 -6.87 -1.41 5.75
C LYS A 92 -6.50 -0.74 4.43
N SER A 93 -7.32 -0.96 3.41
CA SER A 93 -7.28 -0.21 2.17
C SER A 93 -8.56 0.60 2.04
N VAL A 94 -8.42 1.88 1.67
CA VAL A 94 -9.54 2.78 1.40
C VAL A 94 -9.33 3.44 0.04
N LYS A 95 -10.44 3.70 -0.68
CA LYS A 95 -10.43 4.35 -1.99
C LYS A 95 -11.37 5.54 -1.95
N VAL A 96 -10.84 6.74 -2.18
CA VAL A 96 -11.58 8.01 -2.08
C VAL A 96 -11.48 8.78 -3.38
N ALA A 97 -12.58 9.40 -3.82
CA ALA A 97 -12.59 10.23 -5.02
C ALA A 97 -11.78 11.53 -4.80
N LEU A 98 -11.04 11.94 -5.83
CA LEU A 98 -10.29 13.20 -5.83
C LEU A 98 -11.20 14.40 -6.17
N PRO A 99 -10.92 15.60 -5.57
CA PRO A 99 -9.95 15.88 -4.53
C PRO A 99 -10.37 15.27 -3.19
N ALA A 100 -9.40 14.92 -2.32
CA ALA A 100 -9.68 14.19 -1.11
C ALA A 100 -8.86 14.67 0.10
N THR A 101 -9.44 14.56 1.29
CA THR A 101 -8.68 14.57 2.54
C THR A 101 -8.93 13.24 3.23
N VAL A 102 -7.85 12.51 3.50
CA VAL A 102 -7.89 11.20 4.16
C VAL A 102 -7.16 11.30 5.48
N THR A 103 -7.79 10.84 6.54
CA THR A 103 -7.22 10.81 7.89
C THR A 103 -6.93 9.40 8.32
N PHE A 104 -5.89 9.25 9.12
CA PHE A 104 -5.54 8.04 9.82
C PHE A 104 -5.08 8.39 11.22
N SER A 105 -5.64 7.77 12.23
CA SER A 105 -5.16 7.91 13.61
C SER A 105 -5.12 6.56 14.32
N ARG A 106 -4.26 6.48 15.32
CA ARG A 106 -4.15 5.37 16.23
C ARG A 106 -4.15 5.89 17.65
N GLU A 107 -5.05 5.38 18.46
CA GLU A 107 -5.18 5.65 19.88
C GLU A 107 -4.87 4.38 20.67
N VAL A 108 -4.07 4.51 21.72
CA VAL A 108 -3.71 3.41 22.62
C VAL A 108 -4.07 3.81 24.02
N THR A 109 -4.84 2.98 24.70
CA THR A 109 -5.24 3.17 26.11
C THR A 109 -4.96 1.90 26.91
N LEU A 110 -4.82 2.03 28.22
CA LEU A 110 -4.67 0.85 29.08
C LEU A 110 -5.98 0.08 29.15
N LYS A 111 -5.90 -1.25 29.09
CA LYS A 111 -7.05 -2.12 29.35
C LYS A 111 -7.49 -2.02 30.80
N ALA A 112 -8.80 -1.91 31.00
CA ALA A 112 -9.38 -1.93 32.34
C ALA A 112 -9.01 -3.22 33.09
N GLY A 113 -8.58 -3.08 34.34
CA GLY A 113 -8.21 -4.21 35.18
C GLY A 113 -6.89 -4.89 34.85
N LYS A 114 -6.11 -4.38 33.91
CA LYS A 114 -4.75 -4.87 33.60
C LYS A 114 -3.71 -4.00 34.30
N ASP A 115 -2.83 -4.65 35.04
CA ASP A 115 -1.68 -4.02 35.71
C ASP A 115 -0.38 -4.60 35.17
N ALA A 116 0.40 -3.76 34.56
CA ALA A 116 1.72 -4.11 34.05
C ALA A 116 2.87 -3.76 35.00
N SER A 117 2.58 -3.15 36.14
CA SER A 117 3.59 -2.51 37.02
C SER A 117 4.71 -3.45 37.46
N THR A 118 4.42 -4.72 37.62
CA THR A 118 5.38 -5.77 38.04
C THR A 118 6.07 -6.44 36.86
N THR A 119 5.66 -6.14 35.62
CA THR A 119 6.29 -6.71 34.41
C THR A 119 7.62 -6.04 34.14
N GLU A 120 8.69 -6.81 34.13
CA GLU A 120 10.05 -6.27 33.96
C GLU A 120 10.24 -5.61 32.59
N LYS A 121 9.68 -6.24 31.55
CA LYS A 121 9.85 -5.80 30.15
C LYS A 121 8.56 -6.00 29.36
N ILE A 122 8.08 -4.93 28.76
CA ILE A 122 6.98 -4.93 27.80
C ILE A 122 7.54 -4.53 26.44
N ALA A 123 7.45 -5.42 25.49
CA ALA A 123 7.78 -5.13 24.11
C ALA A 123 6.69 -4.28 23.46
N TYR A 124 7.06 -3.31 22.64
CA TYR A 124 6.09 -2.55 21.85
C TYR A 124 6.60 -2.32 20.43
N SER A 125 5.69 -2.15 19.49
CA SER A 125 5.97 -1.72 18.13
C SER A 125 5.32 -0.37 17.85
N ASN A 126 6.05 0.47 17.15
CA ASN A 126 5.56 1.70 16.54
C ASN A 126 5.43 1.56 15.02
N GLY A 127 5.59 0.33 14.49
CA GLY A 127 5.57 0.07 13.07
C GLY A 127 4.25 0.53 12.44
N TYR A 128 4.36 1.32 11.39
CA TYR A 128 3.25 1.66 10.51
C TYR A 128 3.76 1.85 9.09
N ASN A 129 2.88 1.64 8.13
CA ASN A 129 3.13 1.94 6.73
C ASN A 129 1.86 2.55 6.13
N LEU A 130 2.00 3.73 5.54
CA LEU A 130 0.93 4.49 4.92
C LEU A 130 1.33 4.71 3.46
N ASN A 131 0.83 3.87 2.57
CA ASN A 131 1.05 3.98 1.13
C ASN A 131 -0.14 4.63 0.47
N TYR A 132 0.10 5.35 -0.62
CA TYR A 132 -0.98 5.77 -1.50
C TYR A 132 -0.63 5.55 -2.97
N SER A 133 -1.66 5.34 -3.78
CA SER A 133 -1.60 5.30 -5.24
C SER A 133 -2.69 6.16 -5.83
N ILE A 134 -2.43 6.80 -6.95
CA ILE A 134 -3.43 7.57 -7.70
C ILE A 134 -3.96 6.70 -8.84
N LEU A 135 -5.28 6.56 -8.88
CA LEU A 135 -5.97 5.71 -9.85
C LEU A 135 -6.80 6.55 -10.82
N ASN A 136 -6.95 6.08 -12.05
CA ASN A 136 -7.93 6.63 -13.00
C ASN A 136 -9.36 6.16 -12.68
N ALA A 137 -10.34 6.58 -13.48
CA ALA A 137 -11.74 6.20 -13.32
C ALA A 137 -11.98 4.68 -13.43
N ASN A 138 -11.12 3.97 -14.18
CA ASN A 138 -11.17 2.52 -14.35
C ASN A 138 -10.50 1.75 -13.20
N GLY A 139 -9.85 2.46 -12.25
CA GLY A 139 -9.12 1.87 -11.14
C GLY A 139 -7.69 1.44 -11.49
N GLU A 140 -7.15 1.87 -12.64
CA GLU A 140 -5.78 1.60 -13.03
C GLU A 140 -4.82 2.57 -12.33
N ASP A 141 -3.70 2.06 -11.82
CA ASP A 141 -2.65 2.86 -11.21
C ASP A 141 -1.96 3.75 -12.26
N LEU A 142 -1.90 5.04 -11.98
CA LEU A 142 -1.24 6.04 -12.82
C LEU A 142 0.26 6.20 -12.51
N GLY A 143 0.80 5.34 -11.64
CA GLY A 143 2.21 5.38 -11.24
C GLY A 143 2.59 6.56 -10.35
N LYS A 144 1.61 7.27 -9.80
CA LYS A 144 1.81 8.33 -8.80
C LYS A 144 1.59 7.71 -7.43
N SER A 145 2.66 7.50 -6.69
CA SER A 145 2.56 6.88 -5.37
C SER A 145 3.53 7.52 -4.39
N GLY A 146 3.23 7.36 -3.12
CA GLY A 146 4.10 7.79 -2.04
C GLY A 146 3.96 6.86 -0.84
N ASN A 147 4.93 6.96 0.07
CA ASN A 147 4.98 6.12 1.24
C ASN A 147 5.46 6.93 2.44
N THR A 148 4.76 6.78 3.56
CA THR A 148 5.20 7.23 4.88
C THR A 148 5.24 6.01 5.79
N PHE A 149 6.41 5.68 6.31
CA PHE A 149 6.57 4.50 7.15
C PHE A 149 7.45 4.77 8.36
N SER A 150 7.29 3.92 9.36
CA SER A 150 8.22 3.77 10.48
C SER A 150 8.27 2.29 10.86
N THR A 151 9.46 1.82 11.16
CA THR A 151 9.66 0.49 11.72
C THR A 151 10.46 0.62 13.01
N SER A 152 9.81 0.45 14.13
CA SER A 152 10.48 0.55 15.43
C SER A 152 9.85 -0.44 16.40
N THR A 153 10.67 -1.33 16.90
CA THR A 153 10.33 -2.22 18.01
C THR A 153 11.27 -1.93 19.15
N ALA A 154 10.74 -1.72 20.33
CA ALA A 154 11.50 -1.44 21.52
C ALA A 154 10.81 -2.07 22.75
N SER A 155 11.31 -1.79 23.93
CA SER A 155 10.67 -2.22 25.17
C SER A 155 10.79 -1.17 26.26
N LEU A 156 9.85 -1.23 27.21
CA LEU A 156 9.86 -0.41 28.43
C LEU A 156 9.53 -1.28 29.63
N LYS A 157 9.82 -0.77 30.83
CA LYS A 157 9.35 -1.42 32.08
C LYS A 157 7.85 -1.26 32.20
N GLY A 158 7.15 -2.28 32.66
CA GLY A 158 5.70 -2.24 32.85
C GLY A 158 5.24 -1.10 33.74
N SER A 159 6.02 -0.75 34.78
CA SER A 159 5.76 0.44 35.62
C SER A 159 5.77 1.78 34.87
N LYS A 160 6.28 1.80 33.63
CA LYS A 160 6.29 3.00 32.77
C LYS A 160 5.22 2.98 31.69
N LEU A 161 4.47 1.88 31.56
CA LEU A 161 3.47 1.75 30.50
C LEU A 161 2.37 2.80 30.63
N ALA A 162 1.82 3.00 31.84
CA ALA A 162 0.78 3.99 32.08
C ALA A 162 1.22 5.44 31.74
N GLU A 163 2.48 5.78 31.99
CA GLU A 163 3.04 7.07 31.62
C GLU A 163 3.25 7.21 30.10
N ALA A 164 3.60 6.11 29.44
CA ALA A 164 3.90 6.09 27.99
C ALA A 164 2.64 6.10 27.12
N VAL A 165 1.57 5.43 27.56
CA VAL A 165 0.29 5.37 26.86
C VAL A 165 -0.32 6.79 26.78
N GLY A 166 -0.91 7.11 25.64
CA GLY A 166 -1.45 8.45 25.40
C GLY A 166 -0.43 9.46 24.85
N LYS A 167 0.87 9.16 24.88
CA LYS A 167 1.91 10.01 24.27
C LYS A 167 2.05 9.73 22.77
N SER A 168 2.70 10.65 22.05
CA SER A 168 2.98 10.56 20.62
C SER A 168 3.78 9.32 20.20
N LEU A 169 4.42 8.64 21.16
CA LEU A 169 5.09 7.38 20.94
C LEU A 169 4.11 6.31 20.45
N PHE A 170 2.97 6.18 21.10
CA PHE A 170 1.94 5.20 20.79
C PHE A 170 0.82 5.77 19.92
N ASN A 171 0.42 7.02 20.17
CA ASN A 171 -0.65 7.68 19.43
C ASN A 171 -0.11 8.34 18.18
N LYS A 172 -0.82 8.17 17.08
CA LYS A 172 -0.48 8.76 15.78
C LYS A 172 -1.71 9.43 15.19
N ASN A 173 -1.47 10.52 14.47
CA ASN A 173 -2.52 11.21 13.72
C ASN A 173 -1.88 11.76 12.44
N TYR A 174 -2.43 11.39 11.31
CA TYR A 174 -2.00 11.81 9.98
C TYR A 174 -3.19 12.31 9.18
N THR A 175 -2.96 13.38 8.44
CA THR A 175 -3.91 13.94 7.49
C THR A 175 -3.21 14.10 6.16
N PHE A 176 -3.80 13.56 5.10
CA PHE A 176 -3.31 13.64 3.74
C PHE A 176 -4.35 14.37 2.90
N THR A 177 -3.99 15.51 2.33
CA THR A 177 -4.86 16.27 1.43
C THR A 177 -4.31 16.13 0.00
N PHE A 178 -5.18 15.71 -0.92
CA PHE A 178 -4.87 15.52 -2.33
C PHE A 178 -5.71 16.48 -3.17
N ASP A 179 -5.08 17.15 -4.12
CA ASP A 179 -5.78 17.96 -5.11
C ASP A 179 -6.40 17.10 -6.23
N GLU A 180 -7.07 17.71 -7.20
CA GLU A 180 -7.68 17.05 -8.35
C GLU A 180 -6.69 16.27 -9.22
N SER A 181 -5.41 16.65 -9.20
CA SER A 181 -4.34 15.95 -9.91
C SER A 181 -3.74 14.78 -9.13
N GLY A 182 -4.20 14.55 -7.89
CA GLY A 182 -3.66 13.55 -6.97
C GLY A 182 -2.33 13.94 -6.33
N LYS A 183 -1.98 15.22 -6.34
CA LYS A 183 -0.78 15.73 -5.66
C LYS A 183 -1.10 16.02 -4.20
N ILE A 184 -0.22 15.61 -3.29
CA ILE A 184 -0.27 15.97 -1.87
C ILE A 184 0.03 17.45 -1.70
N GLN A 185 -0.78 18.10 -0.84
CA GLN A 185 -0.69 19.50 -0.46
C GLN A 185 0.12 19.69 0.83
#